data_c1426fd175d48b12a555d56e2145c4d7
#
_entry.id   c1426fd175d48b12a555d56e2145c4d7
#
_cell.length_a   1.000
_cell.length_b   1.000
_cell.length_c   1.000
_cell.angle_alpha   90.00
_cell.angle_beta   90.00
_cell.angle_gamma   90.00
#
_symmetry.space_group_name_H-M   'P 1'
#
loop_
_entity.id
_entity.type
_entity.pdbx_description
1 polymer ?
#
loop_
_entity_poly.entity_id
_entity_poly.type
_entity_poly.pdbx_seq_one_letter_code
_entity_poly.pdbx_strand_id
1 'polypeptide(L)'
;VESLTATNSVNVASGNAQVALTTNVGKDDVRELSVGSANAPTRITNVARGVNDTDAVNLSQLKDLGYNINTKIDKVEKEANAGIASAMAMETAPFIAGKWTYAVGAAYHGGEQAVGATLRKTADNGRWSLTGGVATGTEGDPSVRIGISGVID
;
A
#
# COMPACT_ATOMS: atom_id res chain seq x y z
N VAL A 1 -2.72 35.94 -41.40
CA VAL A 1 -1.84 34.82 -41.79
C VAL A 1 -2.61 33.54 -41.54
N GLU A 2 -2.94 32.75 -42.55
CA GLU A 2 -3.70 31.51 -42.41
C GLU A 2 -2.88 30.38 -41.76
N SER A 3 -1.56 30.43 -41.86
CA SER A 3 -0.68 29.51 -41.16
C SER A 3 0.71 30.13 -40.95
N LEU A 4 1.37 29.76 -39.87
CA LEU A 4 2.77 30.02 -39.61
C LEU A 4 3.53 28.69 -39.78
N THR A 5 4.35 28.57 -40.82
CA THR A 5 5.22 27.42 -41.03
C THR A 5 6.64 27.81 -40.68
N ALA A 6 7.23 27.15 -39.71
CA ALA A 6 8.64 27.27 -39.37
C ALA A 6 9.33 25.94 -39.60
N THR A 7 10.48 25.95 -40.27
CA THR A 7 11.26 24.75 -40.62
C THR A 7 11.99 24.17 -39.41
N ASN A 8 12.37 24.99 -38.43
CA ASN A 8 13.17 24.56 -37.27
C ASN A 8 12.53 24.92 -35.94
N SER A 9 12.09 26.16 -35.77
CA SER A 9 11.52 26.58 -34.48
C SER A 9 10.58 27.80 -34.61
N VAL A 10 9.65 27.92 -33.67
CA VAL A 10 8.90 29.16 -33.41
C VAL A 10 9.36 29.67 -32.07
N ASN A 11 9.97 30.85 -32.03
CA ASN A 11 10.38 31.50 -30.80
C ASN A 11 9.30 32.50 -30.35
N VAL A 12 8.75 32.29 -29.18
CA VAL A 12 7.84 33.24 -28.51
C VAL A 12 8.63 33.91 -27.40
N ALA A 13 8.88 35.20 -27.54
CA ALA A 13 9.67 35.96 -26.58
C ALA A 13 8.85 37.11 -25.99
N SER A 14 9.03 37.36 -24.69
CA SER A 14 8.53 38.55 -23.99
C SER A 14 9.62 39.05 -23.05
N GLY A 15 10.20 40.20 -23.36
CA GLY A 15 11.33 40.73 -22.60
C GLY A 15 12.54 39.79 -22.62
N ASN A 16 13.04 39.45 -21.44
CA ASN A 16 14.18 38.52 -21.30
C ASN A 16 13.77 37.03 -21.23
N ALA A 17 12.48 36.71 -21.32
CA ALA A 17 11.96 35.35 -21.31
C ALA A 17 11.71 34.85 -22.73
N GLN A 18 12.34 33.75 -23.11
CA GLN A 18 12.16 33.11 -24.39
C GLN A 18 11.68 31.67 -24.18
N VAL A 19 10.65 31.28 -24.94
CA VAL A 19 10.20 29.89 -25.03
C VAL A 19 10.43 29.39 -26.44
N ALA A 20 11.32 28.42 -26.62
CA ALA A 20 11.54 27.74 -27.89
C ALA A 20 10.67 26.48 -27.95
N LEU A 21 9.86 26.37 -28.99
CA LEU A 21 9.12 25.16 -29.31
C LEU A 21 9.81 24.51 -30.52
N THR A 22 10.41 23.36 -30.31
CA THR A 22 11.08 22.59 -31.38
C THR A 22 10.41 21.25 -31.50
N THR A 23 10.25 20.80 -32.74
CA THR A 23 9.85 19.45 -33.06
C THR A 23 11.07 18.65 -33.52
N ASN A 24 11.34 17.56 -32.82
CA ASN A 24 12.42 16.65 -33.15
C ASN A 24 11.84 15.26 -33.45
N VAL A 25 12.62 14.45 -34.15
CA VAL A 25 12.38 13.00 -34.17
C VAL A 25 13.25 12.40 -33.06
N GLY A 26 12.60 11.82 -32.06
CA GLY A 26 13.29 11.20 -30.95
C GLY A 26 13.98 9.89 -31.32
N LYS A 27 14.57 9.22 -30.35
CA LYS A 27 15.40 8.02 -30.51
C LYS A 27 14.68 6.85 -31.19
N ASP A 28 13.35 6.79 -31.09
CA ASP A 28 12.51 5.68 -31.60
C ASP A 28 11.58 6.13 -32.75
N ASP A 29 12.02 7.08 -33.56
CA ASP A 29 11.22 7.71 -34.63
C ASP A 29 9.92 8.39 -34.16
N VAL A 30 9.79 8.64 -32.84
CA VAL A 30 8.66 9.35 -32.25
C VAL A 30 8.86 10.86 -32.39
N ARG A 31 7.80 11.56 -32.79
CA ARG A 31 7.83 13.04 -32.85
C ARG A 31 7.77 13.60 -31.45
N GLU A 32 8.67 14.52 -31.15
CA GLU A 32 8.79 15.18 -29.86
C GLU A 32 8.49 16.66 -29.96
N LEU A 33 7.76 17.20 -29.01
CA LEU A 33 7.65 18.63 -28.74
C LEU A 33 8.57 18.98 -27.57
N SER A 34 9.71 19.61 -27.85
CA SER A 34 10.62 20.08 -26.81
C SER A 34 10.27 21.51 -26.38
N VAL A 35 10.13 21.70 -25.09
CA VAL A 35 9.84 23.02 -24.48
C VAL A 35 11.02 23.43 -23.61
N GLY A 36 11.78 24.42 -24.04
CA GLY A 36 13.02 24.82 -23.40
C GLY A 36 14.25 24.03 -23.86
N SER A 37 15.27 23.97 -23.04
CA SER A 37 16.52 23.25 -23.31
C SER A 37 17.06 22.59 -22.03
N ALA A 38 18.06 21.70 -22.13
CA ALA A 38 18.68 21.04 -20.98
C ALA A 38 19.24 22.02 -19.94
N ASN A 39 19.76 23.17 -20.39
CA ASN A 39 20.33 24.21 -19.51
C ASN A 39 19.32 25.29 -19.11
N ALA A 40 18.13 25.31 -19.73
CA ALA A 40 17.07 26.28 -19.47
C ALA A 40 15.70 25.58 -19.60
N PRO A 41 15.31 24.75 -18.64
CA PRO A 41 14.03 24.08 -18.65
C PRO A 41 12.87 25.05 -18.51
N THR A 42 11.79 24.81 -19.21
CA THR A 42 10.60 25.65 -19.19
C THR A 42 9.47 24.96 -18.43
N ARG A 43 8.78 25.71 -17.56
CA ARG A 43 7.61 25.22 -16.85
C ARG A 43 6.37 25.37 -17.72
N ILE A 44 5.60 24.28 -17.88
CA ILE A 44 4.28 24.32 -18.50
C ILE A 44 3.27 24.56 -17.37
N THR A 45 2.52 25.67 -17.43
CA THR A 45 1.50 26.05 -16.44
C THR A 45 0.10 25.95 -17.04
N ASN A 46 -0.94 25.94 -16.17
CA ASN A 46 -2.35 25.86 -16.58
C ASN A 46 -2.69 24.58 -17.37
N VAL A 47 -1.98 23.50 -17.09
CA VAL A 47 -2.29 22.18 -17.66
C VAL A 47 -3.55 21.64 -16.97
N ALA A 48 -4.59 21.37 -17.74
CA ALA A 48 -5.79 20.72 -17.25
C ALA A 48 -5.49 19.28 -16.77
N ARG A 49 -6.40 18.70 -16.00
CA ARG A 49 -6.26 17.26 -15.64
C ARG A 49 -6.34 16.38 -16.89
N GLY A 50 -5.39 15.48 -17.06
CA GLY A 50 -5.46 14.45 -18.08
C GLY A 50 -6.66 13.54 -17.84
N VAL A 51 -7.34 13.15 -18.91
CA VAL A 51 -8.53 12.29 -18.92
C VAL A 51 -8.29 11.02 -19.73
N ASN A 52 -7.56 11.14 -20.83
CA ASN A 52 -7.19 10.01 -21.69
C ASN A 52 -5.76 9.53 -21.36
N ASP A 53 -5.45 8.30 -21.71
CA ASP A 53 -4.16 7.67 -21.42
C ASP A 53 -2.96 8.38 -22.07
N THR A 54 -3.21 9.20 -23.09
CA THR A 54 -2.18 9.97 -23.80
C THR A 54 -2.10 11.44 -23.42
N ASP A 55 -2.92 11.87 -22.47
CA ASP A 55 -2.90 13.26 -22.00
C ASP A 55 -1.73 13.54 -21.06
N ALA A 56 -1.26 14.79 -21.04
CA ALA A 56 -0.30 15.23 -20.05
C ALA A 56 -0.91 15.25 -18.64
N VAL A 57 -0.15 14.77 -17.66
CA VAL A 57 -0.57 14.75 -16.25
C VAL A 57 -0.12 16.03 -15.55
N ASN A 58 -1.00 16.70 -14.84
CA ASN A 58 -0.63 17.86 -14.03
C ASN A 58 -0.18 17.46 -12.60
N LEU A 59 0.46 18.38 -11.90
CA LEU A 59 1.03 18.14 -10.57
C LEU A 59 -0.03 17.73 -9.53
N SER A 60 -1.29 18.16 -9.66
CA SER A 60 -2.33 17.76 -8.71
C SER A 60 -2.65 16.28 -8.79
N GLN A 61 -2.68 15.71 -10.00
CA GLN A 61 -2.91 14.28 -10.19
C GLN A 61 -1.79 13.43 -9.58
N LEU A 62 -0.54 13.89 -9.69
CA LEU A 62 0.60 13.22 -9.07
C LEU A 62 0.54 13.28 -7.53
N LYS A 63 0.13 14.43 -6.98
CA LYS A 63 -0.07 14.58 -5.51
C LYS A 63 -1.21 13.71 -5.00
N ASP A 64 -2.33 13.65 -5.73
CA ASP A 64 -3.47 12.79 -5.40
C ASP A 64 -3.05 11.31 -5.37
N LEU A 65 -2.25 10.88 -6.35
CA LEU A 65 -1.70 9.52 -6.40
C LEU A 65 -0.79 9.25 -5.19
N GLY A 66 0.12 10.18 -4.88
CA GLY A 66 1.01 10.05 -3.70
C GLY A 66 0.23 9.97 -2.39
N TYR A 67 -0.78 10.79 -2.20
CA TYR A 67 -1.66 10.73 -1.03
C TYR A 67 -2.37 9.39 -0.91
N ASN A 68 -2.97 8.90 -1.99
CA ASN A 68 -3.68 7.63 -2.01
C ASN A 68 -2.76 6.43 -1.72
N ILE A 69 -1.53 6.45 -2.24
CA ILE A 69 -0.53 5.40 -1.99
C ILE A 69 -0.13 5.41 -0.52
N ASN A 70 0.20 6.57 0.05
CA ASN A 70 0.58 6.67 1.47
C ASN A 70 -0.54 6.20 2.39
N THR A 71 -1.79 6.62 2.14
CA THR A 71 -2.95 6.18 2.91
C THR A 71 -3.14 4.65 2.86
N LYS A 72 -2.90 4.03 1.70
CA LYS A 72 -2.95 2.57 1.58
C LYS A 72 -1.82 1.87 2.32
N ILE A 73 -0.61 2.43 2.28
CA ILE A 73 0.55 1.89 3.01
C ILE A 73 0.27 1.94 4.51
N ASP A 74 -0.16 3.09 5.04
CA ASP A 74 -0.49 3.26 6.46
C ASP A 74 -1.58 2.26 6.92
N LYS A 75 -2.59 2.05 6.06
CA LYS A 75 -3.64 1.06 6.35
C LYS A 75 -3.10 -0.36 6.42
N VAL A 76 -2.30 -0.78 5.42
CA VAL A 76 -1.69 -2.12 5.39
C VAL A 76 -0.78 -2.34 6.59
N GLU A 77 0.00 -1.32 6.99
CA GLU A 77 0.85 -1.39 8.17
C GLU A 77 0.03 -1.63 9.45
N LYS A 78 -1.04 -0.88 9.66
CA LYS A 78 -1.93 -1.05 10.82
C LYS A 78 -2.61 -2.42 10.82
N GLU A 79 -3.16 -2.86 9.69
CA GLU A 79 -3.79 -4.18 9.57
C GLU A 79 -2.78 -5.31 9.83
N ALA A 80 -1.55 -5.20 9.33
CA ALA A 80 -0.50 -6.18 9.59
C ALA A 80 -0.10 -6.22 11.08
N ASN A 81 0.09 -5.06 11.71
CA ASN A 81 0.43 -4.96 13.12
C ASN A 81 -0.71 -5.49 14.02
N ALA A 82 -1.97 -5.20 13.68
CA ALA A 82 -3.13 -5.73 14.38
C ALA A 82 -3.25 -7.26 14.22
N GLY A 83 -2.92 -7.80 13.04
CA GLY A 83 -2.83 -9.25 12.81
C GLY A 83 -1.75 -9.93 13.66
N ILE A 84 -0.58 -9.31 13.78
CA ILE A 84 0.50 -9.78 14.66
C ILE A 84 0.07 -9.73 16.12
N ALA A 85 -0.50 -8.62 16.58
CA ALA A 85 -1.04 -8.48 17.93
C ALA A 85 -2.11 -9.55 18.21
N SER A 86 -3.00 -9.81 17.25
CA SER A 86 -4.03 -10.86 17.34
C SER A 86 -3.43 -12.26 17.49
N ALA A 87 -2.38 -12.58 16.71
CA ALA A 87 -1.67 -13.85 16.83
C ALA A 87 -0.99 -14.00 18.21
N MET A 88 -0.41 -12.92 18.74
CA MET A 88 0.22 -12.88 20.06
C MET A 88 -0.81 -12.98 21.19
N ALA A 89 -2.01 -12.45 21.03
CA ALA A 89 -3.08 -12.47 22.03
C ALA A 89 -3.72 -13.86 22.21
N MET A 90 -3.52 -14.78 21.25
CA MET A 90 -4.02 -16.17 21.37
C MET A 90 -3.11 -17.01 22.27
N GLU A 91 -3.26 -16.83 23.58
CA GLU A 91 -2.53 -17.55 24.63
C GLU A 91 -2.80 -19.06 24.59
N THR A 92 -1.87 -19.85 25.07
CA THR A 92 -1.99 -21.31 25.09
C THR A 92 -2.80 -21.79 26.30
N ALA A 93 -3.95 -22.42 26.05
CA ALA A 93 -4.75 -23.01 27.11
C ALA A 93 -4.04 -24.21 27.77
N PRO A 94 -4.15 -24.42 29.11
CA PRO A 94 -3.48 -25.50 29.83
C PRO A 94 -3.77 -26.89 29.26
N PHE A 95 -2.78 -27.77 29.26
CA PHE A 95 -2.92 -29.18 28.86
C PHE A 95 -3.29 -30.03 30.10
N ILE A 96 -4.57 -30.43 30.23
CA ILE A 96 -5.06 -31.27 31.32
C ILE A 96 -5.85 -32.43 30.72
N ALA A 97 -5.42 -33.68 30.97
CA ALA A 97 -6.03 -34.87 30.42
C ALA A 97 -7.55 -34.94 30.74
N GLY A 98 -8.35 -35.25 29.75
CA GLY A 98 -9.80 -35.38 29.82
C GLY A 98 -10.58 -34.08 29.99
N LYS A 99 -9.91 -32.91 30.07
CA LYS A 99 -10.58 -31.63 30.37
C LYS A 99 -10.70 -30.70 29.15
N TRP A 100 -11.70 -29.85 29.23
CA TRP A 100 -11.72 -28.59 28.48
C TRP A 100 -10.99 -27.53 29.28
N THR A 101 -10.13 -26.78 28.62
CA THR A 101 -9.39 -25.67 29.22
C THR A 101 -9.48 -24.46 28.33
N TYR A 102 -9.32 -23.28 28.89
CA TYR A 102 -9.34 -22.04 28.15
C TYR A 102 -8.18 -21.12 28.56
N ALA A 103 -7.86 -20.18 27.71
CA ALA A 103 -6.98 -19.06 27.99
C ALA A 103 -7.53 -17.80 27.33
N VAL A 104 -7.29 -16.66 27.94
CA VAL A 104 -7.57 -15.33 27.36
C VAL A 104 -6.31 -14.51 27.46
N GLY A 105 -5.97 -13.82 26.41
CA GLY A 105 -4.79 -12.99 26.35
C GLY A 105 -5.08 -11.64 25.68
N ALA A 106 -4.19 -10.70 25.94
CA ALA A 106 -4.14 -9.41 25.27
C ALA A 106 -2.70 -9.14 24.82
N ALA A 107 -2.54 -8.45 23.71
CA ALA A 107 -1.23 -8.11 23.16
C ALA A 107 -1.23 -6.72 22.56
N TYR A 108 -0.02 -6.16 22.43
CA TYR A 108 0.24 -4.90 21.78
C TYR A 108 1.43 -5.08 20.81
N HIS A 109 1.28 -4.61 19.58
CA HIS A 109 2.35 -4.62 18.58
C HIS A 109 2.20 -3.46 17.59
N GLY A 110 3.26 -2.70 17.38
CA GLY A 110 3.34 -1.68 16.33
C GLY A 110 2.26 -0.59 16.38
N GLY A 111 1.79 -0.21 17.58
CA GLY A 111 0.71 0.77 17.75
C GLY A 111 -0.69 0.15 17.87
N GLU A 112 -0.84 -1.14 17.54
CA GLU A 112 -2.12 -1.85 17.53
C GLU A 112 -2.27 -2.78 18.73
N GLN A 113 -3.50 -2.98 19.18
CA GLN A 113 -3.85 -3.83 20.32
C GLN A 113 -4.75 -4.96 19.86
N ALA A 114 -4.71 -6.08 20.58
CA ALA A 114 -5.60 -7.21 20.34
C ALA A 114 -5.96 -7.94 21.62
N VAL A 115 -7.11 -8.60 21.58
CA VAL A 115 -7.56 -9.54 22.60
C VAL A 115 -7.88 -10.87 21.93
N GLY A 116 -7.56 -11.97 22.61
CA GLY A 116 -7.78 -13.32 22.07
C GLY A 116 -8.27 -14.29 23.14
N ALA A 117 -8.95 -15.32 22.68
CA ALA A 117 -9.38 -16.43 23.51
C ALA A 117 -9.04 -17.75 22.83
N THR A 118 -8.58 -18.72 23.61
CA THR A 118 -8.23 -20.05 23.14
C THR A 118 -8.98 -21.09 23.99
N LEU A 119 -9.51 -22.12 23.33
CA LEU A 119 -10.15 -23.27 23.92
C LEU A 119 -9.38 -24.53 23.54
N ARG A 120 -9.16 -25.45 24.48
CA ARG A 120 -8.50 -26.73 24.27
C ARG A 120 -9.32 -27.86 24.84
N LYS A 121 -9.45 -28.96 24.06
CA LYS A 121 -9.90 -30.25 24.57
C LYS A 121 -8.73 -31.23 24.52
N THR A 122 -8.36 -31.79 25.66
CA THR A 122 -7.35 -32.83 25.76
C THR A 122 -8.03 -34.20 25.89
N ALA A 123 -7.54 -35.20 25.16
CA ALA A 123 -8.02 -36.57 25.25
C ALA A 123 -7.86 -37.15 26.68
N ASP A 124 -8.69 -38.13 27.04
CA ASP A 124 -8.68 -38.74 28.39
C ASP A 124 -7.35 -39.42 28.72
N ASN A 125 -6.69 -40.01 27.68
CA ASN A 125 -5.37 -40.60 27.81
C ASN A 125 -4.22 -39.61 27.83
N GLY A 126 -4.48 -38.30 27.70
CA GLY A 126 -3.46 -37.24 27.68
C GLY A 126 -2.52 -37.25 26.47
N ARG A 127 -2.78 -38.07 25.43
CA ARG A 127 -1.84 -38.21 24.31
C ARG A 127 -2.02 -37.18 23.19
N TRP A 128 -3.17 -36.61 23.07
CA TRP A 128 -3.44 -35.57 22.07
C TRP A 128 -4.44 -34.52 22.53
N SER A 129 -4.43 -33.37 21.90
CA SER A 129 -5.41 -32.32 22.14
C SER A 129 -5.77 -31.56 20.87
N LEU A 130 -7.00 -31.07 20.81
CA LEU A 130 -7.51 -30.13 19.81
C LEU A 130 -7.58 -28.76 20.44
N THR A 131 -7.13 -27.74 19.72
CA THR A 131 -7.13 -26.35 20.16
C THR A 131 -7.79 -25.49 19.10
N GLY A 132 -8.66 -24.58 19.52
CA GLY A 132 -9.23 -23.52 18.68
C GLY A 132 -9.04 -22.17 19.37
N GLY A 133 -8.72 -21.15 18.60
CA GLY A 133 -8.55 -19.80 19.12
C GLY A 133 -9.11 -18.76 18.17
N VAL A 134 -9.59 -17.68 18.73
CA VAL A 134 -10.05 -16.48 18.02
C VAL A 134 -9.43 -15.25 18.64
N ALA A 135 -9.09 -14.27 17.84
CA ALA A 135 -8.61 -12.99 18.33
C ALA A 135 -9.10 -11.85 17.43
N THR A 136 -9.25 -10.67 18.00
CA THR A 136 -9.58 -9.46 17.25
C THR A 136 -8.64 -8.34 17.67
N GLY A 137 -8.15 -7.62 16.69
CA GLY A 137 -7.33 -6.41 16.87
C GLY A 137 -8.14 -5.13 16.74
N THR A 138 -7.46 -4.01 16.92
CA THR A 138 -8.02 -2.66 16.70
C THR A 138 -8.31 -2.36 15.25
N GLU A 139 -7.60 -3.03 14.34
CA GLU A 139 -7.76 -2.90 12.90
C GLU A 139 -7.76 -4.29 12.23
N GLY A 140 -8.29 -4.37 11.01
CA GLY A 140 -8.33 -5.59 10.21
C GLY A 140 -9.40 -6.59 10.62
N ASP A 141 -9.34 -7.76 10.01
CA ASP A 141 -10.30 -8.84 10.23
C ASP A 141 -9.94 -9.70 11.46
N PRO A 142 -10.93 -10.33 12.13
CA PRO A 142 -10.66 -11.27 13.20
C PRO A 142 -9.79 -12.44 12.74
N SER A 143 -8.85 -12.85 13.59
CA SER A 143 -7.96 -13.98 13.37
C SER A 143 -8.51 -15.25 14.00
N VAL A 144 -8.39 -16.39 13.31
CA VAL A 144 -8.83 -17.69 13.80
C VAL A 144 -7.66 -18.68 13.69
N ARG A 145 -7.48 -19.52 14.71
CA ARG A 145 -6.47 -20.59 14.73
C ARG A 145 -7.11 -21.90 15.16
N ILE A 146 -6.74 -22.97 14.45
CA ILE A 146 -7.08 -24.36 14.84
C ILE A 146 -5.78 -25.15 14.83
N GLY A 147 -5.59 -26.02 15.80
CA GLY A 147 -4.40 -26.83 15.92
C GLY A 147 -4.66 -28.17 16.61
N ILE A 148 -3.89 -29.15 16.22
CA ILE A 148 -3.80 -30.46 16.89
C ILE A 148 -2.37 -30.62 17.41
N SER A 149 -2.25 -31.14 18.62
CA SER A 149 -0.96 -31.48 19.22
C SER A 149 -1.02 -32.85 19.88
N GLY A 150 0.08 -33.60 19.86
CA GLY A 150 0.12 -34.93 20.41
C GLY A 150 1.53 -35.41 20.68
N VAL A 151 1.63 -36.59 21.34
CA VAL A 151 2.89 -37.31 21.63
C VAL A 151 3.17 -38.29 20.52
N ILE A 152 4.43 -38.31 20.06
CA ILE A 152 4.98 -39.32 19.15
C ILE A 152 5.89 -40.21 20.02
N ASP A 153 5.64 -41.52 20.04
CA ASP A 153 6.49 -42.52 20.71
C ASP A 153 7.60 -42.98 19.79
#